data_c4a8feaef5391e88729d9dcebb4d1947
#
_entry.id   c4a8feaef5391e88729d9dcebb4d1947
#
_cell.length_a   1.000
_cell.length_b   1.000
_cell.length_c   1.000
_cell.angle_alpha   90.00
_cell.angle_beta   90.00
_cell.angle_gamma   90.00
#
_symmetry.space_group_name_H-M   'P 1'
#
loop_
_entity.id
_entity.type
_entity.pdbx_description
1 polymer ?
#
loop_
_entity_poly.entity_id
_entity_poly.type
_entity_poly.pdbx_seq_one_letter_code
_entity_poly.pdbx_strand_id
1 'polypeptide(L)'
;IAFDFEAQVHAVFSNVKAILEASGSSWEELVDIQVFLVNMSRDFATFNRIYASYFSDLGEKRPCRTTVEVNCLPTPIAIELKCIASVN
;
A
#
# COMPACT_ATOMS: atom_id res chain seq x y z
N ILE A 1 -18.35 -13.20 -6.86
CA ILE A 1 -18.00 -11.88 -6.32
C ILE A 1 -17.17 -11.15 -7.37
N ALA A 2 -17.60 -9.96 -7.72
CA ALA A 2 -16.87 -9.15 -8.68
C ALA A 2 -15.51 -8.74 -8.10
N PHE A 3 -14.46 -8.88 -8.90
CA PHE A 3 -13.15 -8.41 -8.54
C PHE A 3 -13.15 -6.88 -8.50
N ASP A 4 -12.69 -6.29 -7.43
CA ASP A 4 -12.60 -4.84 -7.29
C ASP A 4 -11.23 -4.48 -6.71
N PHE A 5 -10.29 -4.19 -7.61
CA PHE A 5 -8.93 -3.84 -7.23
C PHE A 5 -8.89 -2.58 -6.38
N GLU A 6 -9.68 -1.58 -6.74
CA GLU A 6 -9.71 -0.32 -6.01
C GLU A 6 -10.13 -0.52 -4.55
N ALA A 7 -11.17 -1.35 -4.33
CA ALA A 7 -11.60 -1.69 -2.98
C ALA A 7 -10.50 -2.43 -2.22
N GLN A 8 -9.75 -3.31 -2.90
CA GLN A 8 -8.63 -4.01 -2.28
C GLN A 8 -7.54 -3.05 -1.84
N VAL A 9 -7.21 -2.05 -2.66
CA VAL A 9 -6.19 -1.05 -2.31
C VAL A 9 -6.60 -0.26 -1.08
N HIS A 10 -7.84 0.20 -1.05
CA HIS A 10 -8.34 0.95 0.12
C HIS A 10 -8.34 0.09 1.38
N ALA A 11 -8.73 -1.17 1.27
CA ALA A 11 -8.73 -2.09 2.42
C ALA A 11 -7.31 -2.32 2.94
N VAL A 12 -6.33 -2.49 2.05
CA VAL A 12 -4.94 -2.71 2.45
C VAL A 12 -4.39 -1.47 3.16
N PHE A 13 -4.62 -0.28 2.63
CA PHE A 13 -4.16 0.95 3.27
C PHE A 13 -4.82 1.16 4.63
N SER A 14 -6.12 0.88 4.74
CA SER A 14 -6.84 0.97 6.01
C SER A 14 -6.24 0.02 7.05
N ASN A 15 -5.94 -1.21 6.66
CA ASN A 15 -5.35 -2.20 7.55
C ASN A 15 -3.94 -1.80 7.99
N VAL A 16 -3.12 -1.30 7.06
CA VAL A 16 -1.78 -0.83 7.38
C VAL A 16 -1.84 0.31 8.39
N LYS A 17 -2.73 1.26 8.18
CA LYS A 17 -2.88 2.39 9.08
C LYS A 17 -3.27 1.93 10.49
N ALA A 18 -4.22 1.00 10.59
CA ALA A 18 -4.66 0.46 11.88
C ALA A 18 -3.52 -0.26 12.60
N ILE A 19 -2.72 -1.04 11.89
CA ILE A 19 -1.58 -1.76 12.46
C ILE A 19 -0.52 -0.77 12.94
N LEU A 20 -0.22 0.27 12.17
CA LEU A 20 0.74 1.29 12.58
C LEU A 20 0.32 1.94 13.88
N GLU A 21 -0.93 2.36 13.99
CA GLU A 21 -1.43 3.02 15.17
C GLU A 21 -1.42 2.11 16.38
N ALA A 22 -1.81 0.84 16.19
CA ALA A 22 -1.77 -0.15 17.27
C ALA A 22 -0.34 -0.46 17.73
N SER A 23 0.65 -0.25 16.88
CA SER A 23 2.06 -0.53 17.18
C SER A 23 2.80 0.68 17.75
N GLY A 24 2.12 1.78 18.00
CA GLY A 24 2.75 3.00 18.52
C GLY A 24 3.43 3.84 17.45
N SER A 25 3.10 3.61 16.20
CA SER A 25 3.60 4.40 15.07
C SER A 25 2.46 5.21 14.45
N SER A 26 2.67 5.76 13.28
CA SER A 26 1.65 6.52 12.59
C SER A 26 1.93 6.53 11.09
N TRP A 27 0.95 7.04 10.34
CA TRP A 27 1.06 7.12 8.89
C TRP A 27 2.27 7.95 8.46
N GLU A 28 2.56 9.01 9.18
CA GLU A 28 3.67 9.93 8.88
C GLU A 28 5.03 9.33 9.20
N GLU A 29 5.07 8.25 9.96
CA GLU A 29 6.31 7.57 10.35
C GLU A 29 6.73 6.47 9.38
N LEU A 30 5.98 6.27 8.30
CA LEU A 30 6.36 5.31 7.28
C LEU A 30 7.65 5.72 6.60
N VAL A 31 8.59 4.78 6.49
CA VAL A 31 9.90 5.00 5.90
C VAL A 31 9.99 4.36 4.52
N ASP A 32 9.46 3.17 4.37
CA ASP A 32 9.54 2.41 3.11
C ASP A 32 8.30 1.56 2.91
N ILE A 33 7.85 1.50 1.66
CA ILE A 33 6.72 0.66 1.27
C ILE A 33 7.14 -0.17 0.06
N GLN A 34 6.96 -1.49 0.17
CA GLN A 34 7.11 -2.39 -0.95
C GLN A 34 5.72 -2.85 -1.40
N VAL A 35 5.45 -2.70 -2.68
CA VAL A 35 4.14 -2.99 -3.26
C VAL A 35 4.28 -4.20 -4.19
N PHE A 36 3.46 -5.21 -3.96
CA PHE A 36 3.45 -6.44 -4.77
C PHE A 36 2.12 -6.51 -5.51
N LEU A 37 2.18 -6.44 -6.85
CA LEU A 37 1.00 -6.52 -7.71
C LEU A 37 1.06 -7.82 -8.50
N VAL A 38 -0.10 -8.45 -8.69
CA VAL A 38 -0.19 -9.67 -9.50
C VAL A 38 -0.30 -9.32 -10.99
N ASN A 39 -0.90 -8.19 -11.33
CA ASN A 39 -1.06 -7.76 -12.72
C ASN A 39 -0.69 -6.28 -12.87
N MET A 40 0.60 -6.03 -13.07
CA MET A 40 1.13 -4.67 -13.13
C MET A 40 0.50 -3.86 -14.25
N SER A 41 0.41 -4.43 -15.45
CA SER A 41 -0.10 -3.68 -16.60
C SER A 41 -1.57 -3.30 -16.46
N ARG A 42 -2.36 -4.11 -15.75
CA ARG A 42 -3.78 -3.80 -15.51
C ARG A 42 -3.96 -2.81 -14.36
N ASP A 43 -3.16 -2.94 -13.29
CA ASP A 43 -3.48 -2.32 -12.01
C ASP A 43 -2.57 -1.15 -11.62
N PHE A 44 -1.43 -0.96 -12.30
CA PHE A 44 -0.43 0.01 -11.88
C PHE A 44 -0.96 1.45 -11.86
N ALA A 45 -1.65 1.87 -12.93
CA ALA A 45 -2.17 3.23 -13.00
C ALA A 45 -3.23 3.51 -11.93
N THR A 46 -4.11 2.54 -11.69
CA THR A 46 -5.13 2.65 -10.65
C THR A 46 -4.48 2.73 -9.28
N PHE A 47 -3.49 1.87 -9.02
CA PHE A 47 -2.76 1.90 -7.77
C PHE A 47 -2.09 3.26 -7.54
N ASN A 48 -1.41 3.78 -8.54
CA ASN A 48 -0.71 5.06 -8.42
C ASN A 48 -1.67 6.22 -8.10
N ARG A 49 -2.85 6.22 -8.71
CA ARG A 49 -3.85 7.25 -8.45
C ARG A 49 -4.31 7.22 -7.00
N ILE A 50 -4.59 6.03 -6.50
CA ILE A 50 -5.06 5.88 -5.11
C ILE A 50 -3.92 6.17 -4.13
N TYR A 51 -2.72 5.67 -4.41
CA TYR A 51 -1.54 5.93 -3.60
C TYR A 51 -1.32 7.44 -3.44
N ALA A 52 -1.41 8.18 -4.53
CA ALA A 52 -1.22 9.63 -4.47
C ALA A 52 -2.24 10.29 -3.54
N SER A 53 -3.47 9.81 -3.52
CA SER A 53 -4.50 10.39 -2.65
C SER A 53 -4.22 10.17 -1.16
N TYR A 54 -3.55 9.06 -0.81
CA TYR A 54 -3.19 8.78 0.58
C TYR A 54 -1.95 9.53 1.05
N PHE A 55 -1.04 9.88 0.13
CA PHE A 55 0.28 10.42 0.51
C PHE A 55 0.50 11.86 0.04
N SER A 56 -0.49 12.50 -0.59
CA SER A 56 -0.31 13.85 -1.11
C SER A 56 0.00 14.89 -0.03
N ASP A 57 -0.51 14.68 1.18
CA ASP A 57 -0.33 15.65 2.28
C ASP A 57 1.02 15.55 2.96
N LEU A 58 1.80 14.51 2.69
CA LEU A 58 3.07 14.29 3.39
C LEU A 58 4.24 15.05 2.81
N GLY A 59 4.14 15.52 1.55
CA GLY A 59 5.22 16.26 0.92
C GLY A 59 6.54 15.51 0.94
N GLU A 60 7.56 16.10 1.56
CA GLU A 60 8.89 15.50 1.67
C GLU A 60 8.95 14.31 2.63
N LYS A 61 7.93 14.13 3.45
CA LYS A 61 7.86 13.01 4.39
C LYS A 61 7.28 11.74 3.79
N ARG A 62 7.08 11.73 2.47
CA ARG A 62 6.60 10.52 1.80
C ARG A 62 7.61 9.39 1.97
N PRO A 63 7.14 8.16 2.21
CA PRO A 63 8.05 7.02 2.29
C PRO A 63 8.65 6.69 0.94
N CYS A 64 9.78 6.00 0.94
CA CYS A 64 10.30 5.37 -0.26
C CYS A 64 9.34 4.28 -0.72
N ARG A 65 9.28 4.04 -2.02
CA ARG A 65 8.38 3.03 -2.56
C ARG A 65 9.06 2.20 -3.64
N THR A 66 8.86 0.89 -3.57
CA THR A 66 9.24 -0.05 -4.60
C THR A 66 7.99 -0.83 -5.02
N THR A 67 7.70 -0.88 -6.31
CA THR A 67 6.54 -1.61 -6.82
C THR A 67 7.03 -2.69 -7.78
N VAL A 68 6.65 -3.94 -7.53
CA VAL A 68 7.06 -5.08 -8.35
C VAL A 68 5.84 -5.95 -8.68
N GLU A 69 5.95 -6.71 -9.78
CA GLU A 69 4.96 -7.71 -10.13
C GLU A 69 5.42 -9.07 -9.66
N VAL A 70 4.49 -9.86 -9.12
CA VAL A 70 4.74 -11.22 -8.67
C VAL A 70 3.76 -12.17 -9.37
N ASN A 71 4.10 -13.45 -9.45
CA ASN A 71 3.27 -14.44 -10.14
C ASN A 71 1.93 -14.65 -9.45
N CYS A 72 1.93 -14.68 -8.12
CA CYS A 72 0.71 -14.86 -7.33
C CYS A 72 0.97 -14.45 -5.89
N LEU A 73 -0.10 -14.30 -5.15
CA LEU A 73 -0.06 -14.04 -3.71
C LEU A 73 -0.73 -15.21 -2.99
N PRO A 74 -0.46 -15.40 -1.67
CA PRO A 74 -0.96 -16.57 -0.93
C PRO A 74 -2.49 -16.72 -0.92
N THR A 75 -3.21 -15.61 -1.09
CA THR A 75 -4.67 -15.62 -1.17
C THR A 75 -5.09 -14.99 -2.50
N PRO A 76 -6.36 -15.16 -2.92
CA PRO A 76 -6.82 -14.61 -4.20
C PRO A 76 -7.01 -13.09 -4.14
N ILE A 77 -5.91 -12.39 -3.90
CA ILE A 77 -5.87 -10.92 -3.89
C ILE A 77 -4.91 -10.44 -4.97
N ALA A 78 -5.06 -9.19 -5.35
CA ALA A 78 -4.25 -8.60 -6.43
C ALA A 78 -3.15 -7.67 -5.93
N ILE A 79 -3.09 -7.41 -4.64
CA ILE A 79 -2.13 -6.47 -4.05
C ILE A 79 -1.73 -6.90 -2.65
N GLU A 80 -0.46 -6.70 -2.33
CA GLU A 80 0.08 -6.87 -0.98
C GLU A 80 1.09 -5.77 -0.72
N LEU A 81 1.15 -5.27 0.51
CA LEU A 81 2.12 -4.26 0.93
C LEU A 81 3.00 -4.80 2.04
N LYS A 82 4.28 -4.41 1.98
CA LYS A 82 5.21 -4.60 3.09
C LYS A 82 5.73 -3.21 3.48
N CYS A 83 5.58 -2.84 4.74
CA CYS A 83 5.90 -1.50 5.21
C CYS A 83 6.92 -1.53 6.33
N ILE A 84 7.76 -0.50 6.37
CA ILE A 84 8.69 -0.25 7.46
C ILE A 84 8.38 1.14 7.98
N ALA A 85 8.21 1.26 9.28
CA ALA A 85 7.91 2.54 9.92
C ALA A 85 8.76 2.69 11.18
N SER A 86 9.03 3.94 11.55
CA SER A 86 9.70 4.20 12.83
C SER A 86 8.68 4.21 13.96
N VAL A 87 9.16 3.92 15.17
CA VAL A 87 8.34 3.89 16.38
C VAL A 87 8.90 4.92 17.36
N ASN A 88 8.03 5.75 17.87
CA ASN A 88 8.41 6.77 18.85
C ASN A 88 8.40 6.21 20.26
#